data_006e4981d0167001269640093e58bbc5
#
_entry.id   006e4981d0167001269640093e58bbc5
#
_cell.length_a   1.000
_cell.length_b   1.000
_cell.length_c   1.000
_cell.angle_alpha   90.00
_cell.angle_beta   90.00
_cell.angle_gamma   90.00
#
_symmetry.space_group_name_H-M   'P 1'
#
loop_
_entity.id
_entity.type
_entity.pdbx_description
1 polymer ?
#
loop_
_entity_poly.entity_id
_entity_poly.type
_entity_poly.pdbx_seq_one_letter_code
_entity_poly.pdbx_strand_id
1 'polypeptide(L)'
;MKYLTIILITFSINILSAESKKLDPIIFMLDLSILDSQKEEAKNFTYEITKKVKANEPDTIIYQYYFGSEDKVFLYEVYKGNEAAIKHVMDFRGSDWESRFGGLFAIDNFAVLGNSSNELKNSLEGYPASFRSIEGGFSRPAESLGEQISRL
;
A
#
# COMPACT_ATOMS: atom_id res chain seq x y z
N MET A 1 -31.45 14.45 65.11
CA MET A 1 -31.14 13.38 64.14
C MET A 1 -30.89 14.05 62.78
N LYS A 2 -29.60 14.02 62.31
CA LYS A 2 -29.24 14.61 61.05
C LYS A 2 -29.10 13.46 60.07
N TYR A 3 -29.93 13.43 59.02
CA TYR A 3 -29.84 12.45 57.92
C TYR A 3 -28.77 12.88 56.93
N LEU A 4 -27.71 12.09 56.82
CA LEU A 4 -26.65 12.25 55.83
C LEU A 4 -27.08 11.54 54.53
N THR A 5 -27.46 12.31 53.51
CA THR A 5 -27.82 11.77 52.20
C THR A 5 -26.55 11.54 51.44
N ILE A 6 -26.17 10.27 51.20
CA ILE A 6 -25.06 9.88 50.36
C ILE A 6 -25.57 9.86 48.89
N ILE A 7 -25.09 10.79 48.08
CA ILE A 7 -25.34 10.79 46.60
C ILE A 7 -24.30 9.88 45.97
N LEU A 8 -24.72 8.71 45.49
CA LEU A 8 -23.90 7.79 44.71
C LEU A 8 -23.88 8.29 43.26
N ILE A 9 -22.77 8.93 42.86
CA ILE A 9 -22.54 9.30 41.44
C ILE A 9 -22.01 8.06 40.74
N THR A 10 -22.85 7.38 39.96
CA THR A 10 -22.42 6.31 39.04
C THR A 10 -21.79 6.90 37.82
N PHE A 11 -20.48 6.81 37.72
CA PHE A 11 -19.71 7.19 36.54
C PHE A 11 -19.85 6.06 35.50
N SER A 12 -20.75 6.22 34.55
CA SER A 12 -20.85 5.29 33.41
C SER A 12 -19.66 5.52 32.48
N ILE A 13 -18.67 4.64 32.53
CA ILE A 13 -17.56 4.60 31.56
C ILE A 13 -18.13 4.02 30.26
N ASN A 14 -18.43 4.87 29.33
CA ASN A 14 -18.66 4.46 27.94
C ASN A 14 -17.31 4.00 27.37
N ILE A 15 -17.06 2.70 27.40
CA ILE A 15 -15.97 2.09 26.61
C ILE A 15 -16.42 2.15 25.16
N LEU A 16 -15.97 3.21 24.45
CA LEU A 16 -16.07 3.29 23.01
C LEU A 16 -15.12 2.22 22.46
N SER A 17 -15.66 1.03 22.16
CA SER A 17 -14.92 0.02 21.41
C SER A 17 -14.61 0.62 20.04
N ALA A 18 -13.37 1.06 19.84
CA ALA A 18 -12.88 1.37 18.52
C ALA A 18 -12.95 0.07 17.70
N GLU A 19 -13.98 -0.07 16.87
CA GLU A 19 -14.04 -1.09 15.84
C GLU A 19 -12.77 -0.93 15.01
N SER A 20 -11.85 -1.89 15.07
CA SER A 20 -10.66 -1.89 14.23
C SER A 20 -11.17 -2.00 12.80
N LYS A 21 -11.14 -0.88 12.06
CA LYS A 21 -11.53 -0.83 10.65
C LYS A 21 -10.70 -1.90 9.94
N LYS A 22 -11.37 -2.96 9.47
CA LYS A 22 -10.72 -4.06 8.76
C LYS A 22 -9.95 -3.44 7.59
N LEU A 23 -8.64 -3.59 7.58
CA LEU A 23 -7.81 -3.16 6.45
C LEU A 23 -8.26 -3.94 5.22
N ASP A 24 -8.54 -3.23 4.14
CA ASP A 24 -8.83 -3.78 2.82
C ASP A 24 -7.73 -3.31 1.85
N PRO A 25 -6.52 -3.90 1.97
CA PRO A 25 -5.36 -3.43 1.25
C PRO A 25 -5.51 -3.62 -0.25
N ILE A 26 -4.97 -2.67 -1.00
CA ILE A 26 -4.75 -2.77 -2.43
C ILE A 26 -3.27 -3.08 -2.67
N ILE A 27 -3.00 -4.02 -3.55
CA ILE A 27 -1.64 -4.46 -3.88
C ILE A 27 -1.42 -4.26 -5.37
N PHE A 28 -0.32 -3.59 -5.72
CA PHE A 28 0.17 -3.51 -7.09
C PHE A 28 1.38 -4.43 -7.25
N MET A 29 1.35 -5.23 -8.29
CA MET A 29 2.41 -6.14 -8.68
C MET A 29 2.76 -5.89 -10.14
N LEU A 30 3.96 -5.38 -10.39
CA LEU A 30 4.42 -5.07 -11.74
C LEU A 30 5.65 -5.91 -12.07
N ASP A 31 5.58 -6.65 -13.17
CA ASP A 31 6.75 -7.20 -13.83
C ASP A 31 7.26 -6.17 -14.83
N LEU A 32 8.53 -5.82 -14.72
CA LEU A 32 9.18 -4.77 -15.49
C LEU A 32 10.41 -5.31 -16.23
N SER A 33 10.67 -4.75 -17.40
CA SER A 33 11.95 -4.91 -18.11
C SER A 33 12.70 -3.58 -18.16
N ILE A 34 14.01 -3.59 -17.85
CA ILE A 34 14.87 -2.42 -18.00
C ILE A 34 15.13 -2.19 -19.46
N LEU A 35 14.94 -0.95 -19.93
CA LEU A 35 15.18 -0.55 -21.32
C LEU A 35 16.66 -0.24 -21.56
N ASP A 36 17.13 -0.52 -22.77
CA ASP A 36 18.44 -0.09 -23.30
C ASP A 36 19.64 -0.33 -22.37
N SER A 37 19.63 -1.42 -21.59
CA SER A 37 20.71 -1.78 -20.66
C SER A 37 21.03 -0.70 -19.60
N GLN A 38 20.05 0.14 -19.23
CA GLN A 38 20.19 1.26 -18.30
C GLN A 38 20.09 0.82 -16.81
N LYS A 39 20.70 -0.30 -16.47
CA LYS A 39 20.53 -0.93 -15.13
C LYS A 39 20.93 -0.04 -13.96
N GLU A 40 22.03 0.67 -14.05
CA GLU A 40 22.51 1.56 -12.98
C GLU A 40 21.60 2.80 -12.86
N GLU A 41 21.14 3.38 -13.96
CA GLU A 41 20.20 4.50 -13.93
C GLU A 41 18.84 4.05 -13.37
N ALA A 42 18.38 2.86 -13.75
CA ALA A 42 17.17 2.27 -13.19
C ALA A 42 17.26 2.08 -11.67
N LYS A 43 18.40 1.60 -11.15
CA LYS A 43 18.64 1.50 -9.69
C LYS A 43 18.63 2.87 -9.02
N ASN A 44 19.33 3.86 -9.57
CA ASN A 44 19.36 5.21 -9.02
C ASN A 44 17.95 5.80 -8.95
N PHE A 45 17.18 5.66 -10.02
CA PHE A 45 15.78 6.06 -10.06
C PHE A 45 14.96 5.41 -8.92
N THR A 46 15.12 4.09 -8.69
CA THR A 46 14.35 3.40 -7.65
C THR A 46 14.68 3.91 -6.25
N TYR A 47 15.92 4.28 -5.96
CA TYR A 47 16.29 4.91 -4.68
C TYR A 47 15.65 6.28 -4.50
N GLU A 48 15.63 7.09 -5.55
CA GLU A 48 15.08 8.44 -5.50
C GLU A 48 13.56 8.43 -5.34
N ILE A 49 12.85 7.66 -6.18
CA ILE A 49 11.38 7.57 -6.10
C ILE A 49 10.91 6.95 -4.79
N THR A 50 11.62 5.95 -4.26
CA THR A 50 11.31 5.35 -2.95
C THR A 50 11.39 6.38 -1.82
N LYS A 51 12.38 7.28 -1.84
CA LYS A 51 12.46 8.39 -0.86
C LYS A 51 11.26 9.33 -0.98
N LYS A 52 10.87 9.68 -2.22
CA LYS A 52 9.71 10.54 -2.47
C LYS A 52 8.42 9.90 -1.96
N VAL A 53 8.14 8.65 -2.33
CA VAL A 53 6.94 7.92 -1.90
C VAL A 53 6.90 7.84 -0.37
N LYS A 54 8.00 7.41 0.27
CA LYS A 54 8.09 7.32 1.73
C LYS A 54 7.79 8.65 2.44
N ALA A 55 8.21 9.77 1.86
CA ALA A 55 8.03 11.09 2.47
C ALA A 55 6.61 11.65 2.30
N ASN A 56 5.92 11.32 1.21
CA ASN A 56 4.67 11.98 0.82
C ASN A 56 3.42 11.09 0.92
N GLU A 57 3.61 9.78 1.11
CA GLU A 57 2.53 8.79 1.05
C GLU A 57 2.52 7.90 2.30
N PRO A 58 2.07 8.40 3.46
CA PRO A 58 2.12 7.66 4.73
C PRO A 58 1.23 6.42 4.76
N ASP A 59 0.24 6.31 3.87
CA ASP A 59 -0.65 5.16 3.74
C ASP A 59 -0.19 4.15 2.67
N THR A 60 0.99 4.36 2.06
CA THR A 60 1.74 3.35 1.30
C THR A 60 2.53 2.51 2.29
N ILE A 61 2.14 1.23 2.44
CA ILE A 61 2.68 0.32 3.47
C ILE A 61 3.98 -0.34 2.99
N ILE A 62 4.00 -0.78 1.71
CA ILE A 62 5.16 -1.40 1.07
C ILE A 62 5.36 -0.73 -0.28
N TYR A 63 6.63 -0.46 -0.62
CA TYR A 63 7.06 0.05 -1.91
C TYR A 63 8.47 -0.47 -2.19
N GLN A 64 8.58 -1.57 -2.93
CA GLN A 64 9.83 -2.32 -3.05
C GLN A 64 10.10 -2.78 -4.48
N TYR A 65 11.32 -2.53 -4.96
CA TYR A 65 11.84 -3.02 -6.23
C TYR A 65 12.79 -4.20 -6.01
N TYR A 66 12.56 -5.29 -6.71
CA TYR A 66 13.39 -6.50 -6.69
C TYR A 66 14.05 -6.68 -8.05
N PHE A 67 15.36 -6.49 -8.11
CA PHE A 67 16.14 -6.65 -9.32
C PHE A 67 16.53 -8.12 -9.52
N GLY A 68 16.09 -8.71 -10.62
CA GLY A 68 16.40 -10.07 -11.02
C GLY A 68 17.56 -10.17 -12.02
N SER A 69 17.65 -11.34 -12.68
CA SER A 69 18.52 -11.56 -13.84
C SER A 69 17.90 -10.97 -15.11
N GLU A 70 18.72 -10.85 -16.18
CA GLU A 70 18.25 -10.48 -17.54
C GLU A 70 17.43 -9.17 -17.57
N ASP A 71 17.89 -8.17 -16.82
CA ASP A 71 17.25 -6.85 -16.74
C ASP A 71 15.77 -6.86 -16.34
N LYS A 72 15.35 -7.90 -15.62
CA LYS A 72 14.01 -8.00 -15.03
C LYS A 72 13.95 -7.38 -13.65
N VAL A 73 12.85 -6.67 -13.40
CA VAL A 73 12.57 -6.05 -12.11
C VAL A 73 11.13 -6.34 -11.73
N PHE A 74 10.91 -6.70 -10.47
CA PHE A 74 9.59 -6.84 -9.90
C PHE A 74 9.34 -5.69 -8.92
N LEU A 75 8.26 -4.92 -9.14
CA LEU A 75 7.82 -3.87 -8.25
C LEU A 75 6.62 -4.36 -7.45
N TYR A 76 6.74 -4.30 -6.13
CA TYR A 76 5.72 -4.71 -5.18
C TYR A 76 5.30 -3.54 -4.30
N GLU A 77 4.02 -3.21 -4.35
CA GLU A 77 3.44 -2.08 -3.63
C GLU A 77 2.22 -2.54 -2.85
N VAL A 78 2.09 -2.08 -1.61
CA VAL A 78 0.92 -2.34 -0.77
C VAL A 78 0.42 -1.03 -0.20
N TYR A 79 -0.86 -0.78 -0.41
CA TYR A 79 -1.57 0.41 0.05
C TYR A 79 -2.60 0.03 1.11
N LYS A 80 -2.85 0.93 2.05
CA LYS A 80 -3.82 0.73 3.13
C LYS A 80 -5.26 0.52 2.62
N GLY A 81 -5.55 0.98 1.41
CA GLY A 81 -6.83 0.83 0.74
C GLY A 81 -6.88 1.62 -0.57
N ASN A 82 -8.08 1.71 -1.16
CA ASN A 82 -8.28 2.36 -2.45
C ASN A 82 -7.82 3.82 -2.47
N GLU A 83 -8.12 4.60 -1.43
CA GLU A 83 -7.74 6.03 -1.35
C GLU A 83 -6.23 6.23 -1.44
N ALA A 84 -5.46 5.40 -0.73
CA ALA A 84 -4.01 5.46 -0.77
C ALA A 84 -3.44 5.08 -2.14
N ALA A 85 -3.99 4.04 -2.77
CA ALA A 85 -3.61 3.63 -4.12
C ALA A 85 -3.94 4.70 -5.17
N ILE A 86 -5.14 5.31 -5.09
CA ILE A 86 -5.53 6.43 -5.97
C ILE A 86 -4.58 7.61 -5.80
N LYS A 87 -4.26 7.98 -4.54
CA LYS A 87 -3.32 9.07 -4.28
C LYS A 87 -1.97 8.81 -4.95
N HIS A 88 -1.42 7.60 -4.79
CA HIS A 88 -0.17 7.22 -5.43
C HIS A 88 -0.23 7.38 -6.95
N VAL A 89 -1.27 6.83 -7.60
CA VAL A 89 -1.47 6.95 -9.05
C VAL A 89 -1.56 8.40 -9.50
N MET A 90 -2.30 9.24 -8.76
CA MET A 90 -2.47 10.67 -9.11
C MET A 90 -1.20 11.48 -8.90
N ASP A 91 -0.39 11.17 -7.88
CA ASP A 91 0.90 11.83 -7.63
C ASP A 91 1.98 11.43 -8.66
N PHE A 92 1.83 10.26 -9.27
CA PHE A 92 2.73 9.74 -10.28
C PHE A 92 2.36 10.20 -11.68
N ARG A 93 1.08 10.09 -12.05
CA ARG A 93 0.55 10.38 -13.39
C ARG A 93 0.80 11.83 -13.83
N GLY A 94 1.36 12.00 -15.01
CA GLY A 94 1.68 13.31 -15.60
C GLY A 94 2.87 14.02 -14.93
N SER A 95 3.56 13.35 -14.01
CA SER A 95 4.75 13.89 -13.33
C SER A 95 6.05 13.56 -14.09
N ASP A 96 7.14 14.25 -13.73
CA ASP A 96 8.48 13.91 -14.21
C ASP A 96 8.88 12.48 -13.82
N TRP A 97 8.31 11.93 -12.73
CA TRP A 97 8.57 10.56 -12.31
C TRP A 97 7.98 9.53 -13.27
N GLU A 98 6.77 9.76 -13.78
CA GLU A 98 6.18 8.91 -14.81
C GLU A 98 7.02 8.93 -16.10
N SER A 99 7.45 10.12 -16.53
CA SER A 99 8.29 10.27 -17.72
C SER A 99 9.63 9.55 -17.58
N ARG A 100 10.29 9.69 -16.42
CA ARG A 100 11.56 8.99 -16.12
C ARG A 100 11.35 7.48 -16.02
N PHE A 101 10.29 7.04 -15.36
CA PHE A 101 9.94 5.62 -15.27
C PHE A 101 9.75 5.01 -16.67
N GLY A 102 8.95 5.65 -17.52
CA GLY A 102 8.71 5.18 -18.89
C GLY A 102 9.96 5.19 -19.79
N GLY A 103 10.97 6.02 -19.47
CA GLY A 103 12.26 6.02 -20.14
C GLY A 103 13.22 4.91 -19.66
N LEU A 104 12.93 4.28 -18.53
CA LEU A 104 13.79 3.26 -17.90
C LEU A 104 13.18 1.86 -17.92
N PHE A 105 11.85 1.76 -17.87
CA PHE A 105 11.15 0.50 -17.73
C PHE A 105 10.03 0.33 -18.76
N ALA A 106 9.90 -0.89 -19.28
CA ALA A 106 8.68 -1.37 -19.89
C ALA A 106 7.88 -2.17 -18.86
N ILE A 107 6.55 -2.00 -18.85
CA ILE A 107 5.65 -2.79 -18.01
C ILE A 107 5.28 -4.06 -18.77
N ASP A 108 5.83 -5.20 -18.37
CA ASP A 108 5.52 -6.51 -18.97
C ASP A 108 4.17 -7.05 -18.47
N ASN A 109 3.87 -6.81 -17.19
CA ASN A 109 2.59 -7.18 -16.57
C ASN A 109 2.27 -6.23 -15.41
N PHE A 110 0.98 -5.95 -15.19
CA PHE A 110 0.51 -5.17 -14.05
C PHE A 110 -0.76 -5.81 -13.47
N ALA A 111 -0.65 -6.38 -12.29
CA ALA A 111 -1.77 -6.93 -11.54
C ALA A 111 -2.12 -6.02 -10.35
N VAL A 112 -3.41 -5.71 -10.21
CA VAL A 112 -3.99 -5.00 -9.07
C VAL A 112 -4.83 -5.99 -8.28
N LEU A 113 -4.42 -6.29 -7.05
CA LEU A 113 -5.07 -7.27 -6.17
C LEU A 113 -5.84 -6.55 -5.06
N GLY A 114 -6.99 -7.11 -4.70
CA GLY A 114 -7.88 -6.58 -3.66
C GLY A 114 -9.22 -6.09 -4.21
N ASN A 115 -10.03 -5.49 -3.34
CA ASN A 115 -11.37 -4.99 -3.70
C ASN A 115 -11.28 -3.59 -4.32
N SER A 116 -10.80 -3.53 -5.58
CA SER A 116 -10.60 -2.28 -6.30
C SER A 116 -11.91 -1.55 -6.56
N SER A 117 -12.01 -0.30 -6.09
CA SER A 117 -13.15 0.58 -6.36
C SER A 117 -13.19 1.02 -7.83
N ASN A 118 -14.33 1.55 -8.27
CA ASN A 118 -14.45 2.09 -9.62
C ASN A 118 -13.55 3.32 -9.82
N GLU A 119 -13.36 4.13 -8.77
CA GLU A 119 -12.49 5.31 -8.80
C GLU A 119 -11.03 4.88 -9.01
N LEU A 120 -10.57 3.80 -8.33
CA LEU A 120 -9.24 3.27 -8.55
C LEU A 120 -9.07 2.72 -9.97
N LYS A 121 -10.06 1.97 -10.48
CA LYS A 121 -10.04 1.46 -11.85
C LYS A 121 -9.95 2.61 -12.87
N ASN A 122 -10.73 3.66 -12.67
CA ASN A 122 -10.71 4.85 -13.52
C ASN A 122 -9.37 5.59 -13.44
N SER A 123 -8.76 5.68 -12.24
CA SER A 123 -7.45 6.32 -12.08
C SER A 123 -6.33 5.57 -12.82
N LEU A 124 -6.50 4.27 -13.04
CA LEU A 124 -5.55 3.40 -13.76
C LEU A 124 -5.87 3.25 -15.25
N GLU A 125 -6.87 3.97 -15.77
CA GLU A 125 -7.17 3.95 -17.20
C GLU A 125 -5.94 4.37 -18.04
N GLY A 126 -5.67 3.60 -19.09
CA GLY A 126 -4.47 3.79 -19.94
C GLY A 126 -3.23 3.00 -19.50
N TYR A 127 -3.18 2.48 -18.28
CA TYR A 127 -2.17 1.50 -17.87
C TYR A 127 -2.66 0.06 -18.15
N PRO A 128 -1.75 -0.92 -18.40
CA PRO A 128 -2.13 -2.31 -18.70
C PRO A 128 -2.55 -3.08 -17.43
N ALA A 129 -3.33 -2.47 -16.55
CA ALA A 129 -3.71 -3.02 -15.26
C ALA A 129 -4.77 -4.12 -15.39
N SER A 130 -4.53 -5.28 -14.75
CA SER A 130 -5.48 -6.38 -14.58
C SER A 130 -5.96 -6.45 -13.12
N PHE A 131 -7.28 -6.44 -12.88
CA PHE A 131 -7.86 -6.40 -11.54
C PHE A 131 -8.28 -7.80 -11.08
N ARG A 132 -7.94 -8.16 -9.83
CA ARG A 132 -8.25 -9.47 -9.23
C ARG A 132 -8.74 -9.28 -7.80
N SER A 133 -10.00 -9.67 -7.54
CA SER A 133 -10.57 -9.71 -6.20
C SER A 133 -10.03 -10.90 -5.39
N ILE A 134 -10.07 -10.78 -4.06
CA ILE A 134 -9.76 -11.90 -3.17
C ILE A 134 -10.99 -12.80 -3.06
N GLU A 135 -10.84 -14.09 -3.41
CA GLU A 135 -11.89 -15.10 -3.29
C GLU A 135 -11.67 -16.05 -2.10
N GLY A 136 -10.46 -16.08 -1.57
CA GLY A 136 -10.13 -16.94 -0.44
C GLY A 136 -8.74 -16.68 0.09
N GLY A 137 -8.50 -17.09 1.33
CA GLY A 137 -7.23 -16.90 2.01
C GLY A 137 -7.37 -16.18 3.33
N PHE A 138 -6.24 -15.93 3.97
CA PHE A 138 -6.19 -15.15 5.21
C PHE A 138 -4.88 -14.36 5.28
N SER A 139 -4.88 -13.28 6.07
CA SER A 139 -3.68 -12.57 6.49
C SER A 139 -3.63 -12.50 8.01
N ARG A 140 -2.44 -12.61 8.59
CA ARG A 140 -2.22 -12.39 10.02
C ARG A 140 -1.65 -10.98 10.22
N PRO A 141 -2.18 -10.17 11.14
CA PRO A 141 -1.57 -8.89 11.49
C PRO A 141 -0.14 -9.08 11.99
N ALA A 142 0.76 -8.16 11.65
CA ALA A 142 2.17 -8.22 12.08
C ALA A 142 2.32 -8.24 13.61
N GLU A 143 1.40 -7.60 14.35
CA GLU A 143 1.33 -7.61 15.81
C GLU A 143 1.14 -9.02 16.39
N SER A 144 0.38 -9.89 15.69
CA SER A 144 0.19 -11.29 16.12
C SER A 144 1.45 -12.15 16.01
N LEU A 145 2.39 -11.77 15.15
CA LEU A 145 3.69 -12.44 15.05
C LEU A 145 4.60 -12.07 16.23
N GLY A 146 4.62 -10.81 16.63
CA GLY A 146 5.36 -10.35 17.82
C GLY A 146 4.89 -10.99 19.11
N GLU A 147 3.56 -11.09 19.31
CA GLU A 147 2.97 -11.78 20.45
C GLU A 147 3.24 -13.30 20.46
N GLN A 148 3.27 -13.95 19.29
CA GLN A 148 3.57 -15.38 19.19
C GLN A 148 5.03 -15.68 19.54
N ILE A 149 5.97 -14.82 19.13
CA ILE A 149 7.41 -14.96 19.43
C ILE A 149 7.67 -14.72 20.92
N SER A 150 6.96 -13.79 21.57
CA SER A 150 7.12 -13.51 23.00
C SER A 150 6.57 -14.61 23.93
N ARG A 151 5.86 -15.60 23.38
CA ARG A 151 5.31 -16.75 24.11
C ARG A 151 6.14 -18.04 23.95
N LEU A 152 7.22 -17.99 23.16
CA LEU A 152 8.21 -19.06 23.01
C LEU A 152 9.39 -18.86 23.96
#